data_22dca7c070248bb9bbe8d721d42ba6a7
#
_entry.id   22dca7c070248bb9bbe8d721d42ba6a7
#
_cell.length_a   1.000
_cell.length_b   1.000
_cell.length_c   1.000
_cell.angle_alpha   90.00
_cell.angle_beta   90.00
_cell.angle_gamma   90.00
#
_symmetry.space_group_name_H-M   'P 1'
#
loop_
_entity.id
_entity.type
_entity.pdbx_description
1 polymer ?
#
loop_
_entity_poly.entity_id
_entity_poly.type
_entity_poly.pdbx_seq_one_letter_code
_entity_poly.pdbx_strand_id
1 'polypeptide(L)'
;RSSSSAASDVYKRQLLAGSATVFTYSRGGWLGLLAALALAGMLILLRSTAHWPPLWRRLLPLAALLIAGIALALAVTQLEPVRTRVLSLVAGRGDSSNNFRINVWLAAIEMVQDRPWLGIGPGNAAFNSIYPLYQQPKFDALSAYSVPLEILVETGIPGLLACLGLLLSSIQRGLRIHGQQGLIAIGSLAAIAGLLTQGITDTIFFRPEVQLIGWFALASLGATWLRD
;
A
#
# COMPACT_ATOMS: atom_id res chain seq x y z
N ARG A 1 -10.39 -16.10 30.40
CA ARG A 1 -9.51 -14.88 30.36
C ARG A 1 -10.41 -13.69 30.17
N SER A 2 -10.29 -12.68 31.04
CA SER A 2 -11.19 -11.52 31.01
C SER A 2 -11.01 -10.72 29.72
N SER A 3 -12.09 -10.11 29.23
CA SER A 3 -12.07 -9.26 28.01
C SER A 3 -11.04 -8.13 28.07
N SER A 4 -10.69 -7.66 29.27
CA SER A 4 -9.66 -6.63 29.50
C SER A 4 -8.24 -7.12 29.20
N SER A 5 -7.90 -8.38 29.48
CA SER A 5 -6.57 -8.93 29.15
C SER A 5 -6.37 -9.11 27.65
N ALA A 6 -7.42 -9.55 26.94
CA ALA A 6 -7.37 -9.71 25.50
C ALA A 6 -7.21 -8.34 24.79
N ALA A 7 -7.91 -7.31 25.25
CA ALA A 7 -7.77 -5.96 24.73
C ALA A 7 -6.35 -5.41 24.96
N SER A 8 -5.80 -5.59 26.18
CA SER A 8 -4.42 -5.17 26.49
C SER A 8 -3.38 -5.84 25.58
N ASP A 9 -3.57 -7.13 25.28
CA ASP A 9 -2.65 -7.88 24.41
C ASP A 9 -2.73 -7.39 22.94
N VAL A 10 -3.91 -7.01 22.47
CA VAL A 10 -4.08 -6.40 21.14
C VAL A 10 -3.34 -5.07 21.06
N TYR A 11 -3.50 -4.18 22.03
CA TYR A 11 -2.80 -2.88 22.04
C TYR A 11 -1.28 -3.04 22.10
N LYS A 12 -0.76 -3.97 22.89
CA LYS A 12 0.68 -4.26 22.94
C LYS A 12 1.22 -4.71 21.58
N ARG A 13 0.50 -5.61 20.90
CA ARG A 13 0.88 -6.07 19.57
C ARG A 13 0.85 -4.94 18.55
N GLN A 14 -0.15 -4.06 18.59
CA GLN A 14 -0.24 -2.88 17.71
C GLN A 14 0.91 -1.90 17.94
N LEU A 15 1.25 -1.62 19.21
CA LEU A 15 2.39 -0.77 19.54
C LEU A 15 3.72 -1.38 19.08
N LEU A 16 3.91 -2.68 19.29
CA LEU A 16 5.11 -3.39 18.82
C LEU A 16 5.21 -3.39 17.29
N ALA A 17 4.13 -3.65 16.58
CA ALA A 17 4.12 -3.64 15.12
C ALA A 17 4.36 -2.22 14.57
N GLY A 18 3.73 -1.21 15.17
CA GLY A 18 3.93 0.20 14.80
C GLY A 18 5.36 0.65 15.03
N SER A 19 5.92 0.37 16.21
CA SER A 19 7.32 0.70 16.51
C SER A 19 8.28 -0.04 15.58
N ALA A 20 8.07 -1.34 15.35
CA ALA A 20 8.88 -2.10 14.41
C ALA A 20 8.87 -1.46 13.02
N THR A 21 7.70 -1.03 12.52
CA THR A 21 7.61 -0.34 11.22
C THR A 21 8.42 0.95 11.17
N VAL A 22 8.41 1.74 12.25
CA VAL A 22 9.22 2.97 12.35
C VAL A 22 10.71 2.63 12.28
N PHE A 23 11.17 1.62 13.04
CA PHE A 23 12.56 1.21 13.10
C PHE A 23 13.09 0.50 11.83
N THR A 24 12.21 0.08 10.91
CA THR A 24 12.66 -0.45 9.61
C THR A 24 13.31 0.62 8.73
N TYR A 25 13.08 1.90 8.99
CA TYR A 25 13.48 3.02 8.14
C TYR A 25 13.02 2.90 6.68
N SER A 26 12.02 2.06 6.42
CA SER A 26 11.44 1.87 5.09
C SER A 26 10.51 3.03 4.73
N ARG A 27 10.91 3.84 3.74
CA ARG A 27 10.06 4.94 3.22
C ARG A 27 8.71 4.43 2.73
N GLY A 28 8.71 3.33 1.95
CA GLY A 28 7.50 2.70 1.46
C GLY A 28 6.62 2.17 2.60
N GLY A 29 7.21 1.53 3.62
CA GLY A 29 6.50 1.05 4.80
C GLY A 29 5.82 2.18 5.59
N TRP A 30 6.50 3.31 5.77
CA TRP A 30 5.92 4.48 6.44
C TRP A 30 4.75 5.07 5.66
N LEU A 31 4.91 5.23 4.33
CA LEU A 31 3.84 5.72 3.47
C LEU A 31 2.65 4.76 3.46
N GLY A 32 2.90 3.45 3.40
CA GLY A 32 1.86 2.42 3.47
C GLY A 32 1.10 2.46 4.79
N LEU A 33 1.80 2.55 5.93
CA LEU A 33 1.16 2.68 7.25
C LEU A 33 0.32 3.95 7.35
N LEU A 34 0.86 5.10 6.90
CA LEU A 34 0.13 6.37 6.89
C LEU A 34 -1.11 6.30 6.01
N ALA A 35 -1.03 5.71 4.82
CA ALA A 35 -2.17 5.54 3.93
C ALA A 35 -3.26 4.65 4.57
N ALA A 36 -2.86 3.54 5.21
CA ALA A 36 -3.78 2.64 5.91
C ALA A 36 -4.49 3.36 7.07
N LEU A 37 -3.73 4.06 7.92
CA LEU A 37 -4.29 4.80 9.06
C LEU A 37 -5.18 5.97 8.61
N ALA A 38 -4.76 6.71 7.58
CA ALA A 38 -5.54 7.81 7.03
C ALA A 38 -6.87 7.33 6.46
N LEU A 39 -6.87 6.24 5.68
CA LEU A 39 -8.10 5.66 5.13
C LEU A 39 -9.01 5.11 6.23
N ALA A 40 -8.46 4.34 7.17
CA ALA A 40 -9.25 3.82 8.30
C ALA A 40 -9.86 4.94 9.12
N GLY A 41 -9.07 5.92 9.53
CA GLY A 41 -9.53 7.09 10.29
C GLY A 41 -10.58 7.89 9.53
N MET A 42 -10.40 8.12 8.24
CA MET A 42 -11.37 8.81 7.38
C MET A 42 -12.70 8.03 7.31
N LEU A 43 -12.66 6.72 7.07
CA LEU A 43 -13.87 5.90 6.98
C LEU A 43 -14.60 5.81 8.33
N ILE A 44 -13.87 5.67 9.44
CA ILE A 44 -14.45 5.72 10.79
C ILE A 44 -15.09 7.08 11.03
N LEU A 45 -14.39 8.17 10.74
CA LEU A 45 -14.91 9.54 10.92
C LEU A 45 -16.19 9.77 10.12
N LEU A 46 -16.17 9.42 8.82
CA LEU A 46 -17.34 9.59 7.94
C LEU A 46 -18.55 8.76 8.41
N ARG A 47 -18.31 7.55 8.94
CA ARG A 47 -19.39 6.69 9.45
C ARG A 47 -19.91 7.13 10.80
N SER A 48 -19.04 7.52 11.72
CA SER A 48 -19.44 7.99 13.07
C SER A 48 -20.16 9.33 13.03
N THR A 49 -19.85 10.18 12.04
CA THR A 49 -20.48 11.50 11.87
C THR A 49 -21.64 11.49 10.86
N ALA A 50 -22.12 10.32 10.46
CA ALA A 50 -23.17 10.21 9.45
C ALA A 50 -24.48 10.92 9.85
N HIS A 51 -24.77 11.03 11.16
CA HIS A 51 -25.94 11.70 11.75
C HIS A 51 -25.73 13.20 12.02
N TRP A 52 -24.54 13.72 11.77
CA TRP A 52 -24.21 15.13 12.00
C TRP A 52 -24.70 16.03 10.88
N PRO A 53 -24.87 17.34 11.12
CA PRO A 53 -25.21 18.30 10.08
C PRO A 53 -24.21 18.27 8.92
N PRO A 54 -24.66 18.46 7.67
CA PRO A 54 -23.83 18.28 6.46
C PRO A 54 -22.59 19.18 6.43
N LEU A 55 -22.65 20.34 7.09
CA LEU A 55 -21.51 21.24 7.20
C LEU A 55 -20.37 20.61 8.00
N TRP A 56 -20.65 20.14 9.21
CA TRP A 56 -19.66 19.50 10.09
C TRP A 56 -19.11 18.21 9.49
N ARG A 57 -19.95 17.42 8.83
CA ARG A 57 -19.55 16.19 8.13
C ARG A 57 -18.53 16.46 7.01
N ARG A 58 -18.57 17.63 6.37
CA ARG A 58 -17.59 18.04 5.36
C ARG A 58 -16.35 18.69 5.97
N LEU A 59 -16.51 19.50 7.00
CA LEU A 59 -15.40 20.23 7.62
C LEU A 59 -14.45 19.33 8.42
N LEU A 60 -14.96 18.30 9.10
CA LEU A 60 -14.15 17.43 9.94
C LEU A 60 -13.05 16.68 9.17
N PRO A 61 -13.31 16.05 8.01
CA PRO A 61 -12.25 15.44 7.21
C PRO A 61 -11.20 16.46 6.76
N LEU A 62 -11.64 17.66 6.37
CA LEU A 62 -10.73 18.75 5.98
C LEU A 62 -9.87 19.23 7.15
N ALA A 63 -10.47 19.39 8.33
CA ALA A 63 -9.76 19.74 9.55
C ALA A 63 -8.74 18.65 9.95
N ALA A 64 -9.12 17.38 9.86
CA ALA A 64 -8.22 16.26 10.13
C ALA A 64 -7.02 16.23 9.16
N LEU A 65 -7.25 16.45 7.87
CA LEU A 65 -6.19 16.56 6.87
C LEU A 65 -5.30 17.78 7.13
N LEU A 66 -5.86 18.91 7.50
CA LEU A 66 -5.10 20.10 7.85
C LEU A 66 -4.22 19.88 9.07
N ILE A 67 -4.77 19.30 10.14
CA ILE A 67 -4.00 18.96 11.36
C ILE A 67 -2.87 17.97 11.03
N ALA A 68 -3.16 16.92 10.24
CA ALA A 68 -2.14 15.97 9.82
C ALA A 68 -1.05 16.63 8.97
N GLY A 69 -1.42 17.55 8.07
CA GLY A 69 -0.48 18.34 7.26
C GLY A 69 0.41 19.25 8.11
N ILE A 70 -0.17 19.94 9.09
CA ILE A 70 0.59 20.77 10.05
C ILE A 70 1.53 19.90 10.88
N ALA A 71 1.06 18.77 11.41
CA ALA A 71 1.89 17.86 12.19
C ALA A 71 3.07 17.32 11.36
N LEU A 72 2.83 16.95 10.08
CA LEU A 72 3.89 16.52 9.18
C LEU A 72 4.88 17.66 8.90
N ALA A 73 4.40 18.89 8.63
CA ALA A 73 5.26 20.05 8.41
C ALA A 73 6.14 20.34 9.64
N LEU A 74 5.58 20.28 10.84
CA LEU A 74 6.33 20.42 12.08
C LEU A 74 7.36 19.29 12.25
N ALA A 75 6.98 18.03 11.97
CA ALA A 75 7.92 16.91 12.04
C ALA A 75 9.09 17.08 11.05
N VAL A 76 8.83 17.55 9.83
CA VAL A 76 9.86 17.81 8.82
C VAL A 76 10.79 18.95 9.24
N THR A 77 10.28 19.97 9.92
CA THR A 77 11.09 21.11 10.34
C THR A 77 11.88 20.85 11.63
N GLN A 78 11.36 20.01 12.53
CA GLN A 78 11.95 19.78 13.85
C GLN A 78 12.75 18.48 13.96
N LEU A 79 12.46 17.48 13.12
CA LEU A 79 13.07 16.15 13.20
C LEU A 79 13.93 15.87 11.96
N GLU A 80 15.25 15.99 12.12
CA GLU A 80 16.22 15.75 11.03
C GLU A 80 16.05 14.38 10.34
N PRO A 81 15.77 13.25 11.04
CA PRO A 81 15.50 11.97 10.39
C PRO A 81 14.27 11.99 9.50
N VAL A 82 13.22 12.74 9.86
CA VAL A 82 12.00 12.90 9.06
C VAL A 82 12.29 13.77 7.85
N ARG A 83 12.98 14.89 8.05
CA ARG A 83 13.37 15.82 7.00
C ARG A 83 14.20 15.15 5.90
N THR A 84 15.25 14.44 6.27
CA THR A 84 16.10 13.71 5.31
C THR A 84 15.33 12.68 4.52
N ARG A 85 14.37 11.97 5.14
CA ARG A 85 13.52 11.00 4.48
C ARG A 85 12.52 11.64 3.52
N VAL A 86 11.88 12.74 3.91
CA VAL A 86 10.96 13.48 3.02
C VAL A 86 11.71 14.07 1.83
N LEU A 87 12.87 14.70 2.06
CA LEU A 87 13.70 15.23 0.97
C LEU A 87 14.17 14.13 0.01
N SER A 88 14.48 12.93 0.51
CA SER A 88 14.88 11.81 -0.34
C SER A 88 13.75 11.28 -1.23
N LEU A 89 12.47 11.50 -0.89
CA LEU A 89 11.34 11.15 -1.78
C LEU A 89 11.33 12.00 -3.05
N VAL A 90 11.73 13.26 -2.95
CA VAL A 90 11.73 14.21 -4.07
C VAL A 90 13.10 14.35 -4.76
N ALA A 91 14.16 13.74 -4.21
CA ALA A 91 15.51 13.82 -4.73
C ALA A 91 15.74 13.15 -6.08
N GLY A 92 14.74 12.39 -6.59
CA GLY A 92 14.83 11.70 -7.88
C GLY A 92 16.10 10.85 -8.01
N ARG A 93 16.87 11.06 -9.08
CA ARG A 93 18.14 10.35 -9.33
C ARG A 93 19.28 10.75 -8.38
N GLY A 94 19.12 11.79 -7.58
CA GLY A 94 20.10 12.19 -6.56
C GLY A 94 20.16 11.23 -5.35
N ASP A 95 19.08 10.48 -5.08
CA ASP A 95 19.07 9.41 -4.09
C ASP A 95 19.42 8.08 -4.76
N SER A 96 20.38 7.33 -4.22
CA SER A 96 20.87 6.09 -4.80
C SER A 96 19.77 5.03 -4.97
N SER A 97 18.89 4.91 -3.98
CA SER A 97 17.77 3.95 -4.01
C SER A 97 16.71 4.33 -5.05
N ASN A 98 16.43 5.62 -5.20
CA ASN A 98 15.50 6.09 -6.25
C ASN A 98 16.13 5.93 -7.63
N ASN A 99 17.42 6.26 -7.78
CA ASN A 99 18.11 6.08 -9.06
C ASN A 99 18.13 4.60 -9.48
N PHE A 100 18.37 3.69 -8.53
CA PHE A 100 18.28 2.25 -8.78
C PHE A 100 16.90 1.87 -9.32
N ARG A 101 15.81 2.24 -8.60
CA ARG A 101 14.44 1.93 -9.04
C ARG A 101 14.10 2.52 -10.39
N ILE A 102 14.49 3.76 -10.66
CA ILE A 102 14.22 4.42 -11.95
C ILE A 102 14.83 3.60 -13.11
N ASN A 103 16.07 3.15 -12.97
CA ASN A 103 16.71 2.35 -14.03
C ASN A 103 16.06 0.98 -14.19
N VAL A 104 15.67 0.32 -13.09
CA VAL A 104 14.93 -0.95 -13.14
C VAL A 104 13.56 -0.75 -13.79
N TRP A 105 12.85 0.33 -13.47
CA TRP A 105 11.54 0.62 -14.09
C TRP A 105 11.63 0.91 -15.58
N LEU A 106 12.68 1.60 -16.04
CA LEU A 106 12.90 1.84 -17.45
C LEU A 106 13.11 0.51 -18.20
N ALA A 107 13.98 -0.37 -17.70
CA ALA A 107 14.19 -1.70 -18.27
C ALA A 107 12.89 -2.53 -18.26
N ALA A 108 12.13 -2.50 -17.16
CA ALA A 108 10.85 -3.21 -17.06
C ALA A 108 9.81 -2.67 -18.05
N ILE A 109 9.78 -1.36 -18.31
CA ILE A 109 8.91 -0.77 -19.35
C ILE A 109 9.30 -1.24 -20.75
N GLU A 110 10.60 -1.35 -21.06
CA GLU A 110 11.06 -1.91 -22.34
C GLU A 110 10.62 -3.37 -22.49
N MET A 111 10.73 -4.19 -21.43
CA MET A 111 10.23 -5.56 -21.42
C MET A 111 8.72 -5.64 -21.72
N VAL A 112 7.93 -4.72 -21.16
CA VAL A 112 6.47 -4.61 -21.43
C VAL A 112 6.21 -4.20 -22.87
N GLN A 113 6.98 -3.27 -23.43
CA GLN A 113 6.83 -2.83 -24.83
C GLN A 113 7.06 -3.98 -25.82
N ASP A 114 8.02 -4.85 -25.52
CA ASP A 114 8.30 -6.02 -26.36
C ASP A 114 7.25 -7.12 -26.23
N ARG A 115 6.62 -7.25 -25.04
CA ARG A 115 5.64 -8.31 -24.76
C ARG A 115 4.38 -7.79 -24.04
N PRO A 116 3.60 -6.89 -24.64
CA PRO A 116 2.53 -6.17 -23.96
C PRO A 116 1.32 -7.04 -23.59
N TRP A 117 1.07 -8.13 -24.33
CA TRP A 117 -0.14 -8.92 -24.17
C TRP A 117 0.00 -10.07 -23.17
N LEU A 118 1.07 -10.82 -23.22
CA LEU A 118 1.25 -12.01 -22.38
C LEU A 118 2.34 -11.84 -21.33
N GLY A 119 3.10 -10.75 -21.39
CA GLY A 119 4.27 -10.54 -20.56
C GLY A 119 5.38 -11.57 -20.84
N ILE A 120 6.25 -11.75 -19.86
CA ILE A 120 7.36 -12.69 -19.91
C ILE A 120 7.03 -14.06 -19.29
N GLY A 121 5.85 -14.19 -18.69
CA GLY A 121 5.43 -15.34 -17.88
C GLY A 121 5.55 -15.06 -16.40
N PRO A 122 4.65 -15.67 -15.58
CA PRO A 122 4.62 -15.45 -14.15
C PRO A 122 5.81 -16.08 -13.42
N GLY A 123 6.30 -15.36 -12.43
CA GLY A 123 7.29 -15.85 -11.49
C GLY A 123 8.69 -15.29 -11.67
N ASN A 124 9.37 -15.22 -10.54
CA ASN A 124 10.69 -14.59 -10.40
C ASN A 124 11.78 -15.21 -11.31
N ALA A 125 11.65 -16.49 -11.66
CA ALA A 125 12.59 -17.16 -12.57
C ALA A 125 12.53 -16.58 -14.00
N ALA A 126 11.34 -16.24 -14.48
CA ALA A 126 11.15 -15.59 -15.77
C ALA A 126 11.76 -14.18 -15.78
N PHE A 127 11.51 -13.39 -14.72
CA PHE A 127 12.11 -12.07 -14.57
C PHE A 127 13.64 -12.14 -14.58
N ASN A 128 14.23 -12.99 -13.74
CA ASN A 128 15.68 -13.12 -13.62
C ASN A 128 16.39 -13.60 -14.91
N SER A 129 15.70 -14.35 -15.78
CA SER A 129 16.26 -14.81 -17.03
C SER A 129 16.19 -13.77 -18.16
N ILE A 130 15.19 -12.89 -18.12
CA ILE A 130 14.91 -11.93 -19.20
C ILE A 130 15.44 -10.53 -18.89
N TYR A 131 15.33 -10.09 -17.62
CA TYR A 131 15.76 -8.76 -17.17
C TYR A 131 17.22 -8.40 -17.57
N PRO A 132 18.22 -9.32 -17.52
CA PRO A 132 19.59 -9.02 -17.94
C PRO A 132 19.73 -8.51 -19.39
N LEU A 133 18.76 -8.79 -20.26
CA LEU A 133 18.75 -8.34 -21.66
C LEU A 133 18.41 -6.85 -21.80
N TYR A 134 17.78 -6.26 -20.79
CA TYR A 134 17.27 -4.88 -20.76
C TYR A 134 17.97 -4.01 -19.72
N GLN A 135 18.66 -4.62 -18.76
CA GLN A 135 19.25 -3.89 -17.64
C GLN A 135 20.34 -2.91 -18.07
N GLN A 136 20.38 -1.78 -17.41
CA GLN A 136 21.50 -0.85 -17.49
C GLN A 136 22.70 -1.42 -16.71
N PRO A 137 23.96 -1.17 -17.14
CA PRO A 137 25.15 -1.63 -16.41
C PRO A 137 25.11 -1.20 -14.95
N LYS A 138 25.40 -2.12 -14.02
CA LYS A 138 25.42 -1.92 -12.55
C LYS A 138 24.04 -1.87 -11.86
N PHE A 139 22.95 -2.15 -12.57
CA PHE A 139 21.59 -2.16 -12.00
C PHE A 139 20.99 -3.57 -12.06
N ASP A 140 21.65 -4.54 -11.39
CA ASP A 140 21.13 -5.90 -11.25
C ASP A 140 19.90 -5.90 -10.32
N ALA A 141 18.79 -6.45 -10.79
CA ALA A 141 17.55 -6.50 -10.04
C ALA A 141 16.92 -7.88 -10.08
N LEU A 142 16.31 -8.29 -8.98
CA LEU A 142 15.59 -9.55 -8.82
C LEU A 142 14.08 -9.40 -9.04
N SER A 143 13.59 -8.19 -9.25
CA SER A 143 12.16 -7.87 -9.44
C SER A 143 12.03 -6.45 -9.99
N ALA A 144 10.83 -6.04 -10.44
CA ALA A 144 10.58 -4.68 -10.94
C ALA A 144 10.50 -3.61 -9.84
N TYR A 145 10.60 -3.95 -8.55
CA TYR A 145 10.44 -3.02 -7.40
C TYR A 145 9.18 -2.14 -7.49
N SER A 146 8.12 -2.71 -8.05
CA SER A 146 6.79 -2.12 -8.14
C SER A 146 5.78 -3.22 -8.43
N VAL A 147 4.79 -3.42 -7.55
CA VAL A 147 3.77 -4.47 -7.74
C VAL A 147 3.00 -4.31 -9.05
N PRO A 148 2.49 -3.10 -9.42
CA PRO A 148 1.82 -2.93 -10.71
C PRO A 148 2.72 -3.24 -11.90
N LEU A 149 3.96 -2.82 -11.85
CA LEU A 149 4.91 -3.05 -12.94
C LEU A 149 5.33 -4.52 -13.03
N GLU A 150 5.52 -5.20 -11.90
CA GLU A 150 5.79 -6.63 -11.85
C GLU A 150 4.65 -7.43 -12.50
N ILE A 151 3.40 -7.16 -12.10
CA ILE A 151 2.22 -7.80 -12.70
C ILE A 151 2.17 -7.54 -14.21
N LEU A 152 2.45 -6.31 -14.63
CA LEU A 152 2.43 -5.92 -16.04
C LEU A 152 3.54 -6.63 -16.84
N VAL A 153 4.74 -6.73 -16.28
CA VAL A 153 5.87 -7.44 -16.91
C VAL A 153 5.59 -8.94 -17.01
N GLU A 154 5.07 -9.56 -15.93
CA GLU A 154 4.83 -10.99 -15.87
C GLU A 154 3.63 -11.46 -16.71
N THR A 155 2.52 -10.71 -16.67
CA THR A 155 1.23 -11.16 -17.21
C THR A 155 0.66 -10.26 -18.31
N GLY A 156 1.37 -9.20 -18.65
CA GLY A 156 0.94 -8.23 -19.65
C GLY A 156 -0.26 -7.38 -19.23
N ILE A 157 -0.78 -6.62 -20.19
CA ILE A 157 -1.93 -5.73 -19.99
C ILE A 157 -3.18 -6.48 -19.49
N PRO A 158 -3.56 -7.65 -20.04
CA PRO A 158 -4.73 -8.38 -19.56
C PRO A 158 -4.64 -8.77 -18.08
N GLY A 159 -3.48 -9.23 -17.62
CA GLY A 159 -3.28 -9.60 -16.22
C GLY A 159 -3.37 -8.40 -15.29
N LEU A 160 -2.76 -7.26 -15.66
CA LEU A 160 -2.90 -6.02 -14.89
C LEU A 160 -4.36 -5.56 -14.83
N LEU A 161 -5.10 -5.57 -15.94
CA LEU A 161 -6.52 -5.20 -15.97
C LEU A 161 -7.39 -6.12 -15.12
N ALA A 162 -7.14 -7.44 -15.15
CA ALA A 162 -7.82 -8.40 -14.28
C ALA A 162 -7.56 -8.11 -12.79
N CYS A 163 -6.30 -7.85 -12.42
CA CYS A 163 -5.92 -7.49 -11.06
C CYS A 163 -6.59 -6.17 -10.61
N LEU A 164 -6.59 -5.14 -11.45
CA LEU A 164 -7.27 -3.87 -11.18
C LEU A 164 -8.78 -4.06 -11.05
N GLY A 165 -9.40 -4.88 -11.89
CA GLY A 165 -10.82 -5.22 -11.82
C GLY A 165 -11.18 -5.90 -10.49
N LEU A 166 -10.38 -6.86 -10.05
CA LEU A 166 -10.53 -7.52 -8.76
C LEU A 166 -10.41 -6.52 -7.60
N LEU A 167 -9.38 -5.67 -7.60
CA LEU A 167 -9.18 -4.66 -6.57
C LEU A 167 -10.33 -3.65 -6.52
N LEU A 168 -10.70 -3.08 -7.67
CA LEU A 168 -11.78 -2.10 -7.74
C LEU A 168 -13.12 -2.67 -7.29
N SER A 169 -13.46 -3.89 -7.73
CA SER A 169 -14.69 -4.56 -7.30
C SER A 169 -14.69 -4.83 -5.79
N SER A 170 -13.57 -5.25 -5.22
CA SER A 170 -13.41 -5.50 -3.79
C SER A 170 -13.52 -4.20 -2.98
N ILE A 171 -12.89 -3.12 -3.43
CA ILE A 171 -12.98 -1.80 -2.79
C ILE A 171 -14.41 -1.28 -2.84
N GLN A 172 -15.09 -1.35 -3.99
CA GLN A 172 -16.48 -0.90 -4.11
C GLN A 172 -17.42 -1.65 -3.18
N ARG A 173 -17.26 -2.98 -3.05
CA ARG A 173 -18.01 -3.80 -2.11
C ARG A 173 -17.71 -3.38 -0.66
N GLY A 174 -16.44 -3.30 -0.29
CA GLY A 174 -16.02 -2.92 1.07
C GLY A 174 -16.56 -1.56 1.53
N LEU A 175 -16.64 -0.59 0.61
CA LEU A 175 -17.20 0.72 0.91
C LEU A 175 -18.70 0.69 1.21
N ARG A 176 -19.44 -0.29 0.67
CA ARG A 176 -20.90 -0.47 0.87
C ARG A 176 -21.23 -1.25 2.14
N ILE A 177 -20.31 -1.98 2.74
CA ILE A 177 -20.55 -2.76 3.95
C ILE A 177 -20.64 -1.83 5.16
N HIS A 178 -21.75 -1.93 5.91
CA HIS A 178 -22.05 -1.13 7.09
C HIS A 178 -22.36 -2.03 8.32
N GLY A 179 -22.78 -1.44 9.44
CA GLY A 179 -23.14 -2.19 10.64
C GLY A 179 -21.95 -2.89 11.32
N GLN A 180 -22.19 -4.04 11.93
CA GLN A 180 -21.16 -4.79 12.69
C GLN A 180 -19.99 -5.25 11.82
N GLN A 181 -20.23 -5.59 10.57
CA GLN A 181 -19.21 -6.00 9.62
C GLN A 181 -18.43 -4.79 9.03
N GLY A 182 -18.93 -3.59 9.24
CA GLY A 182 -18.31 -2.36 8.77
C GLY A 182 -16.90 -2.12 9.28
N LEU A 183 -16.58 -2.55 10.51
CA LEU A 183 -15.22 -2.42 11.07
C LEU A 183 -14.24 -3.38 10.38
N ILE A 184 -14.68 -4.61 10.08
CA ILE A 184 -13.87 -5.59 9.34
C ILE A 184 -13.58 -5.05 7.94
N ALA A 185 -14.61 -4.51 7.27
CA ALA A 185 -14.45 -3.90 5.95
C ALA A 185 -13.47 -2.70 5.97
N ILE A 186 -13.55 -1.83 6.98
CA ILE A 186 -12.60 -0.71 7.15
C ILE A 186 -11.17 -1.24 7.33
N GLY A 187 -10.97 -2.23 8.19
CA GLY A 187 -9.66 -2.82 8.42
C GLY A 187 -9.08 -3.45 7.15
N SER A 188 -9.89 -4.18 6.39
CA SER A 188 -9.50 -4.80 5.12
C SER A 188 -9.17 -3.75 4.05
N LEU A 189 -9.98 -2.69 3.91
CA LEU A 189 -9.72 -1.58 2.99
C LEU A 189 -8.44 -0.83 3.36
N ALA A 190 -8.21 -0.61 4.66
CA ALA A 190 -6.99 0.02 5.15
C ALA A 190 -5.74 -0.84 4.86
N ALA A 191 -5.82 -2.15 5.10
CA ALA A 191 -4.73 -3.07 4.77
C ALA A 191 -4.42 -3.06 3.26
N ILE A 192 -5.44 -3.12 2.41
CA ILE A 192 -5.28 -3.03 0.95
C ILE A 192 -4.65 -1.70 0.56
N ALA A 193 -5.10 -0.57 1.11
CA ALA A 193 -4.54 0.74 0.82
C ALA A 193 -3.06 0.83 1.22
N GLY A 194 -2.70 0.31 2.39
CA GLY A 194 -1.31 0.24 2.84
C GLY A 194 -0.43 -0.59 1.91
N LEU A 195 -0.89 -1.78 1.53
CA LEU A 195 -0.19 -2.67 0.61
C LEU A 195 -0.02 -2.05 -0.78
N LEU A 196 -1.07 -1.42 -1.33
CA LEU A 196 -1.00 -0.75 -2.63
C LEU A 196 -0.04 0.43 -2.59
N THR A 197 -0.08 1.25 -1.54
CA THR A 197 0.81 2.41 -1.41
C THR A 197 2.28 1.99 -1.33
N GLN A 198 2.63 1.01 -0.52
CA GLN A 198 3.98 0.49 -0.45
C GLN A 198 4.37 -0.24 -1.74
N GLY A 199 3.43 -0.96 -2.34
CA GLY A 199 3.63 -1.73 -3.57
C GLY A 199 3.92 -0.90 -4.81
N ILE A 200 3.72 0.44 -4.78
CA ILE A 200 4.12 1.33 -5.87
C ILE A 200 5.65 1.32 -6.05
N THR A 201 6.39 1.25 -4.94
CA THR A 201 7.85 1.40 -4.93
C THR A 201 8.60 0.17 -4.43
N ASP A 202 7.89 -0.95 -4.20
CA ASP A 202 8.48 -2.23 -3.77
C ASP A 202 7.58 -3.39 -4.21
N THR A 203 8.15 -4.57 -4.43
CA THR A 203 7.43 -5.81 -4.79
C THR A 203 6.99 -6.60 -3.56
N ILE A 204 6.49 -5.91 -2.54
CA ILE A 204 6.12 -6.53 -1.26
C ILE A 204 5.06 -7.61 -1.41
N PHE A 205 4.13 -7.48 -2.36
CA PHE A 205 3.03 -8.42 -2.56
C PHE A 205 3.50 -9.80 -3.02
N PHE A 206 4.71 -9.91 -3.56
CA PHE A 206 5.29 -11.19 -3.96
C PHE A 206 5.99 -11.95 -2.81
N ARG A 207 5.97 -11.38 -1.60
CA ARG A 207 6.41 -12.08 -0.38
C ARG A 207 5.25 -12.91 0.18
N PRO A 208 5.42 -14.23 0.42
CA PRO A 208 4.34 -15.12 0.84
C PRO A 208 3.56 -14.62 2.07
N GLU A 209 4.25 -14.04 3.05
CA GLU A 209 3.65 -13.52 4.27
C GLU A 209 2.72 -12.34 3.98
N VAL A 210 3.10 -11.47 3.06
CA VAL A 210 2.33 -10.30 2.65
C VAL A 210 1.17 -10.72 1.75
N GLN A 211 1.37 -11.70 0.87
CA GLN A 211 0.31 -12.27 0.04
C GLN A 211 -0.83 -12.82 0.90
N LEU A 212 -0.51 -13.59 1.93
CA LEU A 212 -1.53 -14.15 2.84
C LEU A 212 -2.39 -13.03 3.46
N ILE A 213 -1.77 -11.95 3.93
CA ILE A 213 -2.50 -10.80 4.49
C ILE A 213 -3.35 -10.11 3.41
N GLY A 214 -2.81 -9.91 2.21
CA GLY A 214 -3.52 -9.30 1.09
C GLY A 214 -4.74 -10.12 0.65
N TRP A 215 -4.56 -11.42 0.46
CA TRP A 215 -5.66 -12.33 0.11
C TRP A 215 -6.70 -12.44 1.21
N PHE A 216 -6.28 -12.46 2.48
CA PHE A 216 -7.19 -12.46 3.62
C PHE A 216 -8.03 -11.19 3.67
N ALA A 217 -7.45 -10.02 3.42
CA ALA A 217 -8.18 -8.76 3.34
C ALA A 217 -9.21 -8.77 2.21
N LEU A 218 -8.83 -9.23 1.00
CA LEU A 218 -9.75 -9.36 -0.13
C LEU A 218 -10.86 -10.37 0.15
N ALA A 219 -10.54 -11.54 0.70
CA ALA A 219 -11.51 -12.57 1.06
C ALA A 219 -12.50 -12.09 2.13
N SER A 220 -12.03 -11.32 3.11
CA SER A 220 -12.88 -10.72 4.15
C SER A 220 -13.94 -9.78 3.56
N LEU A 221 -13.58 -9.00 2.54
CA LEU A 221 -14.54 -8.15 1.83
C LEU A 221 -15.56 -8.96 1.02
N GLY A 222 -15.13 -10.08 0.44
CA GLY A 222 -16.04 -11.01 -0.28
C GLY A 222 -16.99 -11.75 0.66
N ALA A 223 -16.50 -12.24 1.80
CA ALA A 223 -17.28 -13.01 2.77
C ALA A 223 -18.34 -12.15 3.49
N THR A 224 -18.03 -10.89 3.77
CA THR A 224 -19.00 -9.96 4.39
C THR A 224 -20.14 -9.62 3.44
N TRP A 225 -19.87 -9.54 2.14
CA TRP A 225 -20.89 -9.28 1.12
C TRP A 225 -21.91 -10.43 0.93
N LEU A 226 -21.49 -11.67 1.15
CA LEU A 226 -22.39 -12.84 1.02
C LEU A 226 -23.38 -12.98 2.20
N ARG A 227 -23.25 -12.20 3.26
CA ARG A 227 -24.08 -12.24 4.46
C ARG A 227 -25.07 -11.08 4.57
N ASP A 228 -24.92 -10.06 3.74
CA ASP A 228 -25.87 -8.94 3.55
C ASP A 228 -26.83 -9.25 2.38
#